data_28184d19ddb54276856f8d61e933a98f
#
_entry.id   28184d19ddb54276856f8d61e933a98f
#
_cell.length_a   1.000
_cell.length_b   1.000
_cell.length_c   1.000
_cell.angle_alpha   90.00
_cell.angle_beta   90.00
_cell.angle_gamma   90.00
#
_symmetry.space_group_name_H-M   'P 1'
#
loop_
_entity.id
_entity.type
_entity.pdbx_description
1 polymer ?
#
loop_
_entity_poly.entity_id
_entity_poly.type
_entity_poly.pdbx_seq_one_letter_code
_entity_poly.pdbx_strand_id
1 'polypeptide(L)'
;MAEGMLRKLAKERGVDVEVRSAGVSAAEGVQISYHAEAVLRENQIQDDITSTPLRAELTEWADLILTLTQGHKRQVIQYFPGTAGKTYTLKEYVEDDEQVLADIRELDSLLASRQLQMSLGQQVSAADGQRMIELRQRIPVYDISDPFGGSRDDYDRTAAEIRTALDKLMDMLKQRKSH
;
A
#
# COMPACT_ATOMS: atom_id res chain seq x y z
N MET A 1 -9.06 5.37 8.29
CA MET A 1 -10.11 4.86 7.37
C MET A 1 -9.83 3.42 6.91
N ALA A 2 -8.71 3.12 6.27
CA ALA A 2 -8.42 1.78 5.70
C ALA A 2 -8.54 0.64 6.72
N GLU A 3 -8.03 0.80 7.94
CA GLU A 3 -8.13 -0.21 9.01
C GLU A 3 -9.58 -0.60 9.32
N GLY A 4 -10.45 0.37 9.60
CA GLY A 4 -11.86 0.09 9.91
C GLY A 4 -12.59 -0.55 8.74
N MET A 5 -12.33 -0.08 7.50
CA MET A 5 -12.90 -0.68 6.30
C MET A 5 -12.44 -2.12 6.10
N LEU A 6 -11.16 -2.41 6.31
CA LEU A 6 -10.60 -3.75 6.16
C LEU A 6 -11.15 -4.71 7.22
N ARG A 7 -11.24 -4.29 8.48
CA ARG A 7 -11.85 -5.10 9.56
C ARG A 7 -13.30 -5.47 9.23
N LYS A 8 -14.09 -4.49 8.77
CA LYS A 8 -15.48 -4.73 8.39
C LYS A 8 -15.58 -5.73 7.23
N LEU A 9 -14.84 -5.51 6.14
CA LEU A 9 -14.84 -6.40 4.99
C LEU A 9 -14.38 -7.82 5.34
N ALA A 10 -13.34 -7.96 6.16
CA ALA A 10 -12.87 -9.25 6.63
C ALA A 10 -13.95 -10.02 7.40
N LYS A 11 -14.66 -9.34 8.30
CA LYS A 11 -15.78 -9.91 9.05
C LYS A 11 -16.95 -10.32 8.13
N GLU A 12 -17.35 -9.43 7.21
CA GLU A 12 -18.46 -9.70 6.27
C GLU A 12 -18.14 -10.88 5.34
N ARG A 13 -16.88 -11.06 4.96
CA ARG A 13 -16.46 -12.11 4.03
C ARG A 13 -15.93 -13.38 4.72
N GLY A 14 -15.92 -13.42 6.05
CA GLY A 14 -15.43 -14.57 6.82
C GLY A 14 -13.94 -14.82 6.64
N VAL A 15 -13.14 -13.76 6.45
CA VAL A 15 -11.68 -13.82 6.35
C VAL A 15 -11.11 -13.52 7.72
N ASP A 16 -10.40 -14.49 8.30
CA ASP A 16 -9.75 -14.35 9.60
C ASP A 16 -8.41 -13.64 9.43
N VAL A 17 -8.36 -12.35 9.78
CA VAL A 17 -7.17 -11.50 9.78
C VAL A 17 -7.22 -10.53 10.94
N GLU A 18 -6.10 -10.29 11.57
CA GLU A 18 -5.94 -9.21 12.54
C GLU A 18 -5.38 -7.97 11.83
N VAL A 19 -6.03 -6.84 12.01
CA VAL A 19 -5.69 -5.58 11.32
C VAL A 19 -5.34 -4.51 12.32
N ARG A 20 -4.20 -3.86 12.12
CA ARG A 20 -3.75 -2.69 12.87
C ARG A 20 -3.26 -1.63 11.90
N SER A 21 -3.41 -0.36 12.26
CA SER A 21 -2.83 0.75 11.50
C SER A 21 -1.81 1.52 12.33
N ALA A 22 -0.85 2.11 11.64
CA ALA A 22 0.16 2.98 12.24
C ALA A 22 0.60 4.05 11.24
N GLY A 23 1.09 5.17 11.75
CA GLY A 23 1.67 6.22 10.94
C GLY A 23 3.15 6.42 11.22
N VAL A 24 3.95 6.62 10.17
CA VAL A 24 5.40 6.87 10.30
C VAL A 24 5.72 8.18 11.02
N SER A 25 4.80 9.13 11.03
CA SER A 25 4.90 10.43 11.72
C SER A 25 3.72 10.67 12.67
N ALA A 26 3.02 9.63 13.09
CA ALA A 26 1.85 9.75 13.93
C ALA A 26 2.21 10.01 15.39
N ALA A 27 1.43 10.87 16.06
CA ALA A 27 1.41 10.96 17.51
C ALA A 27 0.42 9.96 18.10
N GLU A 28 0.75 9.39 19.25
CA GLU A 28 -0.10 8.38 19.90
C GLU A 28 -1.42 8.97 20.41
N GLY A 29 -2.52 8.26 20.18
CA GLY A 29 -3.82 8.59 20.75
C GLY A 29 -4.56 9.77 20.10
N VAL A 30 -4.04 10.33 19.00
CA VAL A 30 -4.73 11.40 18.28
C VAL A 30 -5.95 10.82 17.56
N GLN A 31 -7.11 11.46 17.74
CA GLN A 31 -8.32 11.06 17.03
C GLN A 31 -8.22 11.34 15.53
N ILE A 32 -8.91 10.52 14.75
CA ILE A 32 -9.03 10.71 13.30
C ILE A 32 -9.78 12.01 13.00
N SER A 33 -9.58 12.54 11.78
CA SER A 33 -10.26 13.78 11.37
C SER A 33 -11.78 13.60 11.31
N TYR A 34 -12.51 14.70 11.51
CA TYR A 34 -13.99 14.72 11.45
C TYR A 34 -14.54 14.10 10.16
N HIS A 35 -13.95 14.42 9.01
CA HIS A 35 -14.39 13.86 7.73
C HIS A 35 -14.12 12.35 7.62
N ALA A 36 -12.97 11.90 8.12
CA ALA A 36 -12.67 10.46 8.16
C ALA A 36 -13.64 9.69 9.07
N GLU A 37 -13.99 10.26 10.22
CA GLU A 37 -14.97 9.69 11.14
C GLU A 37 -16.37 9.63 10.49
N ALA A 38 -16.79 10.71 9.81
CA ALA A 38 -18.06 10.75 9.11
C ALA A 38 -18.16 9.68 8.02
N VAL A 39 -17.11 9.50 7.21
CA VAL A 39 -17.04 8.43 6.19
C VAL A 39 -17.16 7.04 6.84
N LEU A 40 -16.47 6.78 7.93
CA LEU A 40 -16.55 5.49 8.63
C LEU A 40 -17.94 5.24 9.18
N ARG A 41 -18.55 6.25 9.81
CA ARG A 41 -19.92 6.16 10.36
C ARG A 41 -20.97 5.85 9.30
N GLU A 42 -20.90 6.52 8.16
CA GLU A 42 -21.80 6.26 7.02
C GLU A 42 -21.62 4.86 6.42
N ASN A 43 -20.40 4.34 6.50
CA ASN A 43 -20.12 2.94 6.14
C ASN A 43 -20.41 1.96 7.28
N GLN A 44 -21.13 2.39 8.34
CA GLN A 44 -21.49 1.56 9.50
C GLN A 44 -20.28 0.99 10.24
N ILE A 45 -19.18 1.74 10.28
CA ILE A 45 -17.96 1.42 11.03
C ILE A 45 -17.94 2.35 12.24
N GLN A 46 -18.04 1.76 13.43
CA GLN A 46 -18.09 2.48 14.71
C GLN A 46 -16.84 2.17 15.56
N ASP A 47 -15.74 1.81 14.93
CA ASP A 47 -14.50 1.55 15.62
C ASP A 47 -13.92 2.86 16.17
N ASP A 48 -13.46 2.84 17.41
CA ASP A 48 -12.72 3.95 18.00
C ASP A 48 -11.27 3.87 17.51
N ILE A 49 -11.01 4.47 16.35
CA ILE A 49 -9.72 4.43 15.69
C ILE A 49 -8.91 5.66 16.10
N THR A 50 -7.84 5.43 16.83
CA THR A 50 -6.86 6.45 17.19
C THR A 50 -5.54 6.25 16.45
N SER A 51 -4.77 7.31 16.36
CA SER A 51 -3.44 7.32 15.74
C SER A 51 -2.45 6.52 16.58
N THR A 52 -1.70 5.64 15.94
CA THR A 52 -0.63 4.84 16.55
C THR A 52 0.68 5.07 15.79
N PRO A 53 1.79 5.43 16.45
CA PRO A 53 3.08 5.53 15.79
C PRO A 53 3.59 4.16 15.35
N LEU A 54 4.26 4.12 14.20
CA LEU A 54 4.90 2.90 13.72
C LEU A 54 6.13 2.59 14.58
N ARG A 55 6.17 1.39 15.16
CA ARG A 55 7.23 0.89 16.03
C ARG A 55 7.73 -0.48 15.55
N ALA A 56 8.94 -0.86 15.97
CA ALA A 56 9.56 -2.13 15.58
C ALA A 56 8.67 -3.34 15.91
N GLU A 57 8.09 -3.37 17.10
CA GLU A 57 7.22 -4.47 17.56
C GLU A 57 6.03 -4.69 16.63
N LEU A 58 5.46 -3.60 16.10
CA LEU A 58 4.34 -3.68 15.17
C LEU A 58 4.78 -4.19 13.79
N THR A 59 5.97 -3.79 13.36
CA THR A 59 6.54 -4.29 12.09
C THR A 59 6.95 -5.76 12.19
N GLU A 60 7.41 -6.23 13.34
CA GLU A 60 7.74 -7.64 13.58
C GLU A 60 6.47 -8.51 13.66
N TRP A 61 5.44 -8.01 14.32
CA TRP A 61 4.15 -8.68 14.44
C TRP A 61 3.46 -8.88 13.08
N ALA A 62 3.55 -7.93 12.17
CA ALA A 62 2.82 -7.98 10.90
C ALA A 62 3.41 -9.00 9.92
N ASP A 63 2.58 -9.89 9.37
CA ASP A 63 2.93 -10.76 8.24
C ASP A 63 2.96 -10.00 6.91
N LEU A 64 2.14 -8.95 6.80
CA LEU A 64 2.00 -8.10 5.62
C LEU A 64 1.84 -6.64 6.06
N ILE A 65 2.62 -5.75 5.45
CA ILE A 65 2.55 -4.31 5.68
C ILE A 65 2.07 -3.64 4.38
N LEU A 66 0.92 -2.99 4.45
CA LEU A 66 0.34 -2.28 3.31
C LEU A 66 0.36 -0.78 3.57
N THR A 67 0.97 -0.03 2.67
CA THR A 67 1.01 1.42 2.72
C THR A 67 0.07 2.03 1.69
N LEU A 68 -0.34 3.27 1.88
CA LEU A 68 -1.22 3.95 0.94
C LEU A 68 -0.45 4.65 -0.19
N THR A 69 0.83 4.96 0.03
CA THR A 69 1.68 5.61 -0.97
C THR A 69 3.06 4.97 -1.07
N GLN A 70 3.70 5.14 -2.22
CA GLN A 70 5.10 4.75 -2.42
C GLN A 70 6.06 5.51 -1.49
N GLY A 71 5.72 6.75 -1.14
CA GLY A 71 6.45 7.54 -0.15
C GLY A 71 6.48 6.86 1.21
N HIS A 72 5.31 6.45 1.71
CA HIS A 72 5.20 5.72 2.98
C HIS A 72 5.92 4.37 2.92
N LYS A 73 5.81 3.62 1.82
CA LYS A 73 6.54 2.37 1.62
C LYS A 73 8.04 2.57 1.78
N ARG A 74 8.61 3.59 1.11
CA ARG A 74 10.04 3.89 1.22
C ARG A 74 10.43 4.25 2.66
N GLN A 75 9.63 5.05 3.36
CA GLN A 75 9.90 5.41 4.77
C GLN A 75 9.89 4.19 5.69
N VAL A 76 8.90 3.29 5.55
CA VAL A 76 8.85 2.05 6.33
C VAL A 76 10.10 1.21 6.12
N ILE A 77 10.51 0.99 4.86
CA ILE A 77 11.70 0.20 4.54
C ILE A 77 12.99 0.90 5.00
N GLN A 78 13.04 2.22 4.94
CA GLN A 78 14.19 3.00 5.42
C GLN A 78 14.38 2.88 6.93
N TYR A 79 13.29 2.97 7.71
CA TYR A 79 13.35 2.85 9.17
C TYR A 79 13.45 1.40 9.65
N PHE A 80 12.87 0.47 8.90
CA PHE A 80 12.83 -0.96 9.23
C PHE A 80 13.22 -1.82 8.02
N PRO A 81 14.52 -1.89 7.64
CA PRO A 81 14.98 -2.55 6.42
C PRO A 81 14.57 -4.03 6.33
N GLY A 82 14.45 -4.72 7.46
CA GLY A 82 14.00 -6.12 7.52
C GLY A 82 12.57 -6.35 7.02
N THR A 83 11.79 -5.29 6.80
CA THR A 83 10.40 -5.39 6.33
C THR A 83 10.26 -5.35 4.81
N ALA A 84 11.35 -5.14 4.06
CA ALA A 84 11.29 -4.93 2.60
C ALA A 84 10.53 -6.04 1.84
N GLY A 85 10.71 -7.29 2.27
CA GLY A 85 10.04 -8.44 1.63
C GLY A 85 8.55 -8.60 1.94
N LYS A 86 7.99 -7.80 2.85
CA LYS A 86 6.57 -7.84 3.25
C LYS A 86 5.87 -6.48 3.23
N THR A 87 6.52 -5.46 2.66
CA THR A 87 5.98 -4.09 2.57
C THR A 87 5.66 -3.73 1.14
N TYR A 88 4.40 -3.42 0.89
CA TYR A 88 3.86 -3.05 -0.43
C TYR A 88 2.95 -1.85 -0.30
N THR A 89 2.68 -1.13 -1.39
CA THR A 89 1.48 -0.29 -1.40
C THR A 89 0.24 -1.16 -1.56
N LEU A 90 -0.90 -0.70 -1.04
CA LEU A 90 -2.15 -1.46 -1.14
C LEU A 90 -2.52 -1.75 -2.60
N LYS A 91 -2.45 -0.74 -3.48
CA LYS A 91 -2.77 -0.91 -4.90
C LYS A 91 -1.78 -1.82 -5.65
N GLU A 92 -0.47 -1.70 -5.35
CA GLU A 92 0.56 -2.56 -5.93
C GLU A 92 0.34 -4.04 -5.55
N TYR A 93 0.00 -4.29 -4.29
CA TYR A 93 -0.20 -5.65 -3.79
C TYR A 93 -1.38 -6.38 -4.44
N VAL A 94 -2.41 -5.64 -4.81
CA VAL A 94 -3.63 -6.19 -5.44
C VAL A 94 -3.67 -6.01 -6.95
N GLU A 95 -2.54 -5.64 -7.58
CA GLU A 95 -2.46 -5.55 -9.04
C GLU A 95 -2.66 -6.93 -9.67
N ASP A 96 -3.59 -7.03 -10.60
CA ASP A 96 -4.00 -8.27 -11.25
C ASP A 96 -3.96 -8.20 -12.79
N ASP A 97 -3.59 -7.04 -13.35
CA ASP A 97 -3.38 -6.90 -14.79
C ASP A 97 -2.06 -7.56 -15.19
N GLU A 98 -2.15 -8.64 -16.01
CA GLU A 98 -0.99 -9.43 -16.43
C GLU A 98 0.04 -8.61 -17.22
N GLN A 99 -0.40 -7.64 -18.03
CA GLN A 99 0.50 -6.79 -18.79
C GLN A 99 1.25 -5.83 -17.86
N VAL A 100 0.56 -5.23 -16.89
CA VAL A 100 1.17 -4.37 -15.89
C VAL A 100 2.18 -5.15 -15.04
N LEU A 101 1.83 -6.36 -14.61
CA LEU A 101 2.74 -7.24 -13.88
C LEU A 101 3.96 -7.65 -14.70
N ALA A 102 3.80 -7.85 -16.03
CA ALA A 102 4.92 -8.11 -16.93
C ALA A 102 5.82 -6.88 -17.08
N ASP A 103 5.24 -5.69 -17.21
CA ASP A 103 5.98 -4.42 -17.29
C ASP A 103 6.78 -4.15 -16.01
N ILE A 104 6.21 -4.43 -14.83
CA ILE A 104 6.90 -4.33 -13.53
C ILE A 104 8.09 -5.28 -13.48
N ARG A 105 7.91 -6.55 -13.83
CA ARG A 105 9.02 -7.53 -13.84
C ARG A 105 10.14 -7.14 -14.79
N GLU A 106 9.81 -6.64 -15.98
CA GLU A 106 10.80 -6.14 -16.94
C GLU A 106 11.57 -4.95 -16.38
N LEU A 107 10.87 -3.97 -15.78
CA LEU A 107 11.49 -2.81 -15.15
C LEU A 107 12.44 -3.21 -14.02
N ASP A 108 12.02 -4.11 -13.13
CA ASP A 108 12.85 -4.60 -12.03
C ASP A 108 14.12 -5.29 -12.54
N SER A 109 14.00 -6.10 -13.60
CA SER A 109 15.15 -6.75 -14.25
C SER A 109 16.14 -5.75 -14.83
N LEU A 110 15.64 -4.72 -15.53
CA LEU A 110 16.49 -3.65 -16.08
C LEU A 110 17.17 -2.82 -14.98
N LEU A 111 16.46 -2.53 -13.89
CA LEU A 111 17.05 -1.82 -12.74
C LEU A 111 18.15 -2.63 -12.06
N ALA A 112 17.95 -3.93 -11.86
CA ALA A 112 18.96 -4.84 -11.30
C ALA A 112 20.18 -4.93 -12.22
N SER A 113 19.98 -5.08 -13.54
CA SER A 113 21.07 -5.10 -14.53
C SER A 113 21.85 -3.79 -14.53
N ARG A 114 21.14 -2.65 -14.48
CA ARG A 114 21.77 -1.33 -14.38
C ARG A 114 22.63 -1.20 -13.12
N GLN A 115 22.12 -1.65 -11.97
CA GLN A 115 22.88 -1.60 -10.71
C GLN A 115 24.15 -2.43 -10.80
N LEU A 116 24.07 -3.62 -11.36
CA LEU A 116 25.23 -4.48 -11.59
C LEU A 116 26.26 -3.83 -12.53
N GLN A 117 25.83 -3.30 -13.69
CA GLN A 117 26.71 -2.60 -14.64
C GLN A 117 27.44 -1.43 -13.97
N MET A 118 26.71 -0.60 -13.19
CA MET A 118 27.30 0.52 -12.46
C MET A 118 28.34 0.05 -11.43
N SER A 119 28.10 -1.03 -10.70
CA SER A 119 29.03 -1.59 -9.73
C SER A 119 30.31 -2.15 -10.38
N LEU A 120 30.21 -2.58 -11.64
CA LEU A 120 31.34 -3.06 -12.45
C LEU A 120 32.03 -1.95 -13.27
N GLY A 121 31.62 -0.68 -13.10
CA GLY A 121 32.17 0.45 -13.85
C GLY A 121 31.82 0.45 -15.34
N GLN A 122 30.78 -0.31 -15.73
CA GLN A 122 30.30 -0.41 -17.10
C GLN A 122 29.27 0.69 -17.41
N GLN A 123 29.21 1.10 -18.67
CA GLN A 123 28.21 2.06 -19.10
C GLN A 123 26.84 1.37 -19.28
N VAL A 124 25.79 2.04 -18.81
CA VAL A 124 24.41 1.60 -19.03
C VAL A 124 24.02 1.84 -20.48
N SER A 125 23.38 0.85 -21.12
CA SER A 125 22.86 0.98 -22.47
C SER A 125 21.84 2.11 -22.58
N ALA A 126 21.98 2.96 -23.61
CA ALA A 126 20.97 4.00 -23.87
C ALA A 126 19.60 3.40 -24.21
N ALA A 127 19.56 2.23 -24.86
CA ALA A 127 18.33 1.50 -25.18
C ALA A 127 17.63 1.03 -23.89
N ASP A 128 18.37 0.50 -22.91
CA ASP A 128 17.82 0.10 -21.63
C ASP A 128 17.28 1.32 -20.84
N GLY A 129 17.99 2.43 -20.91
CA GLY A 129 17.52 3.69 -20.32
C GLY A 129 16.19 4.16 -20.89
N GLN A 130 16.07 4.15 -22.22
CA GLN A 130 14.82 4.50 -22.92
C GLN A 130 13.68 3.52 -22.57
N ARG A 131 13.99 2.22 -22.56
CA ARG A 131 12.99 1.19 -22.21
C ARG A 131 12.48 1.35 -20.77
N MET A 132 13.35 1.67 -19.82
CA MET A 132 12.94 1.96 -18.43
C MET A 132 11.99 3.17 -18.33
N ILE A 133 12.21 4.21 -19.15
CA ILE A 133 11.32 5.37 -19.20
C ILE A 133 9.93 4.96 -19.73
N GLU A 134 9.88 4.22 -20.81
CA GLU A 134 8.63 3.73 -21.41
C GLU A 134 7.82 2.87 -20.43
N LEU A 135 8.48 1.92 -19.75
CA LEU A 135 7.84 1.05 -18.75
C LEU A 135 7.28 1.87 -17.58
N ARG A 136 8.03 2.86 -17.08
CA ARG A 136 7.55 3.74 -16.00
C ARG A 136 6.34 4.58 -16.40
N GLN A 137 6.19 4.94 -17.66
CA GLN A 137 5.01 5.65 -18.15
C GLN A 137 3.78 4.74 -18.29
N ARG A 138 3.98 3.45 -18.51
CA ARG A 138 2.91 2.45 -18.67
C ARG A 138 2.43 1.90 -17.33
N ILE A 139 3.32 1.76 -16.34
CA ILE A 139 2.98 1.26 -15.01
C ILE A 139 2.14 2.32 -14.27
N PRO A 140 0.97 1.96 -13.73
CA PRO A 140 0.12 2.87 -12.98
C PRO A 140 0.81 3.46 -11.74
N VAL A 141 0.36 4.62 -11.32
CA VAL A 141 0.73 5.17 -10.01
C VAL A 141 -0.07 4.45 -8.92
N TYR A 142 0.63 3.82 -7.99
CA TYR A 142 0.03 3.03 -6.90
C TYR A 142 -0.22 3.82 -5.62
N ASP A 143 -0.24 5.14 -5.70
CA ASP A 143 -0.59 5.99 -4.57
C ASP A 143 -2.11 6.13 -4.44
N ILE A 144 -2.60 6.06 -3.22
CA ILE A 144 -3.94 6.51 -2.85
C ILE A 144 -3.80 7.92 -2.32
N SER A 145 -4.61 8.84 -2.84
CA SER A 145 -4.56 10.24 -2.46
C SER A 145 -4.80 10.44 -0.95
N ASP A 146 -4.02 11.33 -0.33
CA ASP A 146 -4.23 11.73 1.06
C ASP A 146 -5.28 12.87 1.10
N PRO A 147 -6.44 12.66 1.72
CA PRO A 147 -7.49 13.68 1.78
C PRO A 147 -7.29 14.68 2.92
N PHE A 148 -6.21 14.56 3.71
CA PHE A 148 -5.97 15.41 4.88
C PHE A 148 -5.97 16.90 4.51
N GLY A 149 -6.79 17.69 5.21
CA GLY A 149 -6.98 19.12 4.90
C GLY A 149 -7.89 19.41 3.70
N GLY A 150 -8.37 18.37 3.02
CA GLY A 150 -9.28 18.49 1.88
C GLY A 150 -10.77 18.56 2.27
N SER A 151 -11.60 18.59 1.25
CA SER A 151 -13.06 18.62 1.35
C SER A 151 -13.64 17.25 1.72
N ARG A 152 -14.93 17.21 2.02
CA ARG A 152 -15.64 15.94 2.21
C ARG A 152 -15.56 15.05 0.95
N ASP A 153 -15.68 15.61 -0.23
CA ASP A 153 -15.61 14.89 -1.50
C ASP A 153 -14.24 14.22 -1.71
N ASP A 154 -13.16 14.86 -1.22
CA ASP A 154 -11.82 14.26 -1.26
C ASP A 154 -11.74 13.01 -0.37
N TYR A 155 -12.35 13.05 0.82
CA TYR A 155 -12.44 11.90 1.70
C TYR A 155 -13.30 10.77 1.13
N ASP A 156 -14.42 11.09 0.48
CA ASP A 156 -15.29 10.11 -0.17
C ASP A 156 -14.57 9.43 -1.34
N ARG A 157 -13.85 10.20 -2.15
CA ARG A 157 -13.03 9.66 -3.25
C ARG A 157 -11.93 8.72 -2.75
N THR A 158 -11.19 9.15 -1.73
CA THR A 158 -10.14 8.31 -1.11
C THR A 158 -10.73 7.04 -0.52
N ALA A 159 -11.88 7.14 0.15
CA ALA A 159 -12.57 5.97 0.69
C ALA A 159 -12.99 4.98 -0.40
N ALA A 160 -13.49 5.47 -1.53
CA ALA A 160 -13.86 4.64 -2.68
C ALA A 160 -12.62 3.92 -3.28
N GLU A 161 -11.49 4.60 -3.41
CA GLU A 161 -10.23 4.00 -3.87
C GLU A 161 -9.74 2.91 -2.92
N ILE A 162 -9.75 3.20 -1.61
CA ILE A 162 -9.39 2.22 -0.57
C ILE A 162 -10.30 1.00 -0.67
N ARG A 163 -11.62 1.20 -0.74
CA ARG A 163 -12.59 0.11 -0.79
C ARG A 163 -12.37 -0.81 -1.99
N THR A 164 -12.18 -0.24 -3.17
CA THR A 164 -11.90 -1.02 -4.40
C THR A 164 -10.67 -1.90 -4.25
N ALA A 165 -9.59 -1.37 -3.68
CA ALA A 165 -8.37 -2.14 -3.45
C ALA A 165 -8.54 -3.20 -2.35
N LEU A 166 -9.29 -2.89 -1.28
CA LEU A 166 -9.57 -3.85 -0.21
C LEU A 166 -10.48 -5.00 -0.67
N ASP A 167 -11.42 -4.75 -1.58
CA ASP A 167 -12.24 -5.80 -2.18
C ASP A 167 -11.36 -6.83 -2.91
N LYS A 168 -10.43 -6.36 -3.75
CA LYS A 168 -9.44 -7.23 -4.41
C LYS A 168 -8.55 -7.97 -3.41
N LEU A 169 -8.10 -7.30 -2.34
CA LEU A 169 -7.31 -7.92 -1.28
C LEU A 169 -8.05 -9.09 -0.63
N MET A 170 -9.34 -8.91 -0.34
CA MET A 170 -10.16 -9.96 0.26
C MET A 170 -10.30 -11.17 -0.66
N ASP A 171 -10.47 -10.95 -1.96
CA ASP A 171 -10.56 -12.03 -2.94
C ASP A 171 -9.23 -12.81 -3.00
N MET A 172 -8.08 -12.13 -3.00
CA MET A 172 -6.77 -12.77 -2.95
C MET A 172 -6.55 -13.60 -1.67
N LEU A 173 -6.94 -13.06 -0.51
CA LEU A 173 -6.78 -13.76 0.77
C LEU A 173 -7.67 -15.01 0.88
N LYS A 174 -8.88 -14.96 0.31
CA LYS A 174 -9.76 -16.14 0.22
C LYS A 174 -9.16 -17.25 -0.65
N GLN A 175 -8.62 -16.90 -1.80
CA GLN A 175 -7.99 -17.88 -2.71
C GLN A 175 -6.81 -18.59 -2.06
N ARG A 176 -5.99 -17.88 -1.26
CA ARG A 176 -4.84 -18.47 -0.54
C ARG A 176 -5.23 -19.47 0.56
N LYS A 177 -6.41 -19.31 1.18
CA LYS A 177 -6.91 -20.26 2.21
C LYS A 177 -7.52 -21.53 1.60
N SER A 178 -7.78 -21.55 0.30
CA SER A 178 -8.40 -22.68 -0.42
C SER A 178 -7.38 -23.64 -1.03
N HIS A 179 -6.09 -23.39 -0.84
CA HIS A 179 -4.95 -24.22 -1.25
C HIS A 179 -4.12 -24.61 -0.03
#